data_e0d7013872c6f387c9152e6242bf3d21
#
_entry.id   e0d7013872c6f387c9152e6242bf3d21
#
_cell.length_a   1.000
_cell.length_b   1.000
_cell.length_c   1.000
_cell.angle_alpha   90.00
_cell.angle_beta   90.00
_cell.angle_gamma   90.00
#
_symmetry.space_group_name_H-M   'P 1'
#
loop_
_entity.id
_entity.type
_entity.pdbx_description
1 polymer ?
#
loop_
_entity_poly.entity_id
_entity_poly.type
_entity_poly.pdbx_seq_one_letter_code
_entity_poly.pdbx_strand_id
1 'polypeptide(L)'
;MDTPYPIYPSQTDAFKNIAKSFASLIAKESKTKVLSAFKRNDWLAQSLGYKGHADLLQSTQFRKQADQGKPLRCFLHESIRTAISQTFSSKMPDIPPQIIERASLEMKDAEVLLSNTHPEAKLPMMLDEGSKYLSGSFEKIRDEINAAATRKNYVPVQYCRAIFIYR
;
A
#
# COMPACT_ATOMS: atom_id res chain seq x y z
N MET A 1 17.28 13.23 -8.28
CA MET A 1 17.24 12.78 -6.86
C MET A 1 18.61 12.22 -6.54
N ASP A 2 19.32 12.84 -5.61
CA ASP A 2 20.69 12.44 -5.29
C ASP A 2 20.78 11.18 -4.42
N THR A 3 19.69 10.80 -3.77
CA THR A 3 19.60 9.58 -2.95
C THR A 3 18.38 8.75 -3.33
N PRO A 4 18.54 7.43 -3.54
CA PRO A 4 17.42 6.53 -3.84
C PRO A 4 16.40 6.50 -2.71
N TYR A 5 15.11 6.39 -3.07
CA TYR A 5 14.04 6.18 -2.09
C TYR A 5 14.26 4.86 -1.31
N PRO A 6 14.28 4.90 0.02
CA PRO A 6 14.66 3.73 0.81
C PRO A 6 13.60 2.62 0.74
N ILE A 7 14.00 1.45 0.26
CA ILE A 7 13.21 0.21 0.28
C ILE A 7 13.89 -0.76 1.26
N TYR A 8 13.11 -1.38 2.13
CA TYR A 8 13.61 -2.34 3.12
C TYR A 8 13.36 -3.79 2.68
N PRO A 9 14.11 -4.78 3.20
CA PRO A 9 13.97 -6.18 2.81
C PRO A 9 12.53 -6.70 2.94
N SER A 10 11.82 -6.33 4.00
CA SER A 10 10.41 -6.70 4.24
C SER A 10 9.42 -6.09 3.23
N GLN A 11 9.83 -5.06 2.50
CA GLN A 11 8.98 -4.34 1.54
C GLN A 11 9.15 -4.83 0.09
N THR A 12 10.05 -5.78 -0.18
CA THR A 12 10.35 -6.22 -1.54
C THR A 12 9.16 -6.85 -2.25
N ASP A 13 8.33 -7.60 -1.54
CA ASP A 13 7.13 -8.19 -2.13
C ASP A 13 6.01 -7.15 -2.32
N ALA A 14 5.88 -6.20 -1.40
CA ALA A 14 5.00 -5.05 -1.57
C ALA A 14 5.42 -4.23 -2.80
N PHE A 15 6.71 -4.00 -3.01
CA PHE A 15 7.24 -3.33 -4.20
C PHE A 15 6.83 -4.04 -5.51
N LYS A 16 6.99 -5.37 -5.59
CA LYS A 16 6.58 -6.16 -6.77
C LYS A 16 5.06 -6.08 -7.02
N ASN A 17 4.27 -6.10 -5.94
CA ASN A 17 2.81 -5.98 -6.04
C ASN A 17 2.40 -4.58 -6.51
N ILE A 18 3.01 -3.53 -6.00
CA ILE A 18 2.80 -2.15 -6.44
C ILE A 18 3.15 -2.01 -7.93
N ALA A 19 4.32 -2.51 -8.35
CA ALA A 19 4.72 -2.50 -9.76
C ALA A 19 3.73 -3.24 -10.67
N LYS A 20 3.19 -4.39 -10.19
CA LYS A 20 2.17 -5.17 -10.90
C LYS A 20 0.86 -4.40 -11.02
N SER A 21 0.37 -3.82 -9.92
CA SER A 21 -0.89 -3.07 -9.89
C SER A 21 -0.82 -1.86 -10.82
N PHE A 22 0.25 -1.07 -10.73
CA PHE A 22 0.45 0.10 -11.58
C PHE A 22 0.49 -0.25 -13.07
N ALA A 23 1.28 -1.27 -13.44
CA ALA A 23 1.35 -1.73 -14.84
C ALA A 23 0.00 -2.29 -15.33
N SER A 24 -0.80 -2.92 -14.45
CA SER A 24 -2.13 -3.41 -14.79
C SER A 24 -3.14 -2.29 -15.01
N LEU A 25 -3.07 -1.22 -14.23
CA LEU A 25 -3.91 -0.02 -14.43
C LEU A 25 -3.62 0.63 -15.78
N ILE A 26 -2.34 0.85 -16.10
CA ILE A 26 -1.93 1.40 -17.40
C ILE A 26 -2.44 0.52 -18.54
N ALA A 27 -2.23 -0.80 -18.47
CA ALA A 27 -2.65 -1.73 -19.50
C ALA A 27 -4.17 -1.76 -19.70
N LYS A 28 -4.93 -1.67 -18.60
CA LYS A 28 -6.41 -1.63 -18.63
C LYS A 28 -6.92 -0.39 -19.34
N GLU A 29 -6.37 0.79 -19.01
CA GLU A 29 -6.82 2.06 -19.61
C GLU A 29 -6.34 2.21 -21.07
N SER A 30 -5.11 1.81 -21.36
CA SER A 30 -4.55 1.90 -22.72
C SER A 30 -4.98 0.74 -23.62
N LYS A 31 -5.68 -0.27 -23.10
CA LYS A 31 -6.06 -1.51 -23.81
C LYS A 31 -4.86 -2.26 -24.41
N THR A 32 -3.71 -2.17 -23.75
CA THR A 32 -2.46 -2.82 -24.15
C THR A 32 -2.18 -4.06 -23.31
N LYS A 33 -1.15 -4.82 -23.68
CA LYS A 33 -0.68 -5.95 -22.84
C LYS A 33 0.02 -5.43 -21.60
N VAL A 34 -0.21 -6.11 -20.47
CA VAL A 34 0.49 -5.83 -19.21
C VAL A 34 1.99 -6.03 -19.40
N LEU A 35 2.78 -5.11 -18.90
CA LEU A 35 4.25 -5.19 -18.91
C LEU A 35 4.73 -6.47 -18.22
N SER A 36 5.80 -7.07 -18.76
CA SER A 36 6.45 -8.21 -18.10
C SER A 36 6.95 -7.84 -16.71
N ALA A 37 7.05 -8.85 -15.84
CA ALA A 37 7.52 -8.65 -14.46
C ALA A 37 8.88 -7.96 -14.39
N PHE A 38 9.79 -8.33 -15.29
CA PHE A 38 11.10 -7.73 -15.41
C PHE A 38 11.00 -6.21 -15.70
N LYS A 39 10.32 -5.83 -16.78
CA LYS A 39 10.21 -4.42 -17.19
C LYS A 39 9.55 -3.54 -16.13
N ARG A 40 8.40 -3.97 -15.59
CA ARG A 40 7.68 -3.15 -14.60
C ARG A 40 8.45 -2.95 -13.31
N ASN A 41 9.14 -3.99 -12.81
CA ASN A 41 9.94 -3.89 -11.60
C ASN A 41 11.20 -3.03 -11.83
N ASP A 42 11.84 -3.20 -12.99
CA ASP A 42 13.04 -2.45 -13.35
C ASP A 42 12.74 -0.95 -13.50
N TRP A 43 11.68 -0.61 -14.22
CA TRP A 43 11.29 0.78 -14.43
C TRP A 43 10.82 1.47 -13.14
N LEU A 44 10.08 0.76 -12.30
CA LEU A 44 9.70 1.30 -10.99
C LEU A 44 10.95 1.52 -10.12
N ALA A 45 11.91 0.60 -10.13
CA ALA A 45 13.16 0.78 -9.39
C ALA A 45 13.96 1.99 -9.91
N GLN A 46 14.04 2.17 -11.23
CA GLN A 46 14.68 3.33 -11.84
C GLN A 46 14.02 4.65 -11.44
N SER A 47 12.70 4.70 -11.39
CA SER A 47 11.97 5.90 -10.95
C SER A 47 12.19 6.25 -9.47
N LEU A 48 12.59 5.26 -8.67
CA LEU A 48 12.95 5.45 -7.25
C LEU A 48 14.44 5.79 -7.04
N GLY A 49 15.22 5.98 -8.13
CA GLY A 49 16.61 6.36 -8.10
C GLY A 49 17.61 5.20 -8.07
N TYR A 50 17.17 3.95 -8.26
CA TYR A 50 18.06 2.79 -8.42
C TYR A 50 18.46 2.63 -9.89
N LYS A 51 19.58 1.92 -10.15
CA LYS A 51 19.98 1.58 -11.53
C LYS A 51 19.01 0.60 -12.19
N GLY A 52 18.28 -0.17 -11.39
CA GLY A 52 17.27 -1.15 -11.79
C GLY A 52 16.86 -2.04 -10.63
N HIS A 53 16.01 -3.04 -10.90
CA HIS A 53 15.49 -3.92 -9.85
C HIS A 53 16.58 -4.75 -9.14
N ALA A 54 17.61 -5.19 -9.86
CA ALA A 54 18.73 -5.93 -9.25
C ALA A 54 19.51 -5.05 -8.26
N ASP A 55 19.78 -3.80 -8.60
CA ASP A 55 20.45 -2.82 -7.74
C ASP A 55 19.61 -2.50 -6.50
N LEU A 56 18.29 -2.36 -6.67
CA LEU A 56 17.36 -2.21 -5.55
C LEU A 56 17.48 -3.40 -4.59
N LEU A 57 17.41 -4.64 -5.08
CA LEU A 57 17.49 -5.84 -4.24
C LEU A 57 18.85 -5.93 -3.52
N GLN A 58 19.94 -5.61 -4.18
CA GLN A 58 21.25 -5.56 -3.57
C GLN A 58 21.32 -4.49 -2.47
N SER A 59 20.79 -3.30 -2.75
CA SER A 59 20.77 -2.18 -1.79
C SER A 59 19.91 -2.48 -0.56
N THR A 60 18.81 -3.23 -0.71
CA THR A 60 17.94 -3.58 0.43
C THR A 60 18.65 -4.49 1.44
N GLN A 61 19.56 -5.37 1.01
CA GLN A 61 20.26 -6.31 1.89
C GLN A 61 21.13 -5.60 2.94
N PHE A 62 21.62 -4.41 2.63
CA PHE A 62 22.45 -3.63 3.54
C PHE A 62 21.66 -2.71 4.48
N ARG A 63 20.33 -2.65 4.34
CA ARG A 63 19.49 -1.80 5.19
C ARG A 63 19.09 -2.55 6.45
N LYS A 64 19.22 -1.87 7.59
CA LYS A 64 18.77 -2.41 8.88
C LYS A 64 17.26 -2.59 8.86
N GLN A 65 16.78 -3.63 9.55
CA GLN A 65 15.36 -3.98 9.63
C GLN A 65 14.53 -3.02 10.52
N ALA A 66 15.03 -1.82 10.80
CA ALA A 66 14.39 -0.85 11.71
C ALA A 66 12.97 -0.44 11.30
N ASP A 67 12.63 -0.62 10.02
CA ASP A 67 11.30 -0.29 9.46
C ASP A 67 10.50 -1.52 9.03
N GLN A 68 10.77 -2.69 9.63
CA GLN A 68 9.97 -3.88 9.39
C GLN A 68 8.49 -3.60 9.70
N GLY A 69 7.63 -3.99 8.76
CA GLY A 69 6.19 -3.82 8.91
C GLY A 69 5.62 -2.47 8.45
N LYS A 70 6.45 -1.48 8.16
CA LYS A 70 5.94 -0.24 7.57
C LYS A 70 5.47 -0.49 6.13
N PRO A 71 4.25 -0.07 5.76
CA PRO A 71 3.78 -0.20 4.39
C PRO A 71 4.64 0.63 3.43
N LEU A 72 4.91 0.09 2.25
CA LEU A 72 5.57 0.83 1.18
C LEU A 72 4.57 1.80 0.56
N ARG A 73 4.89 3.10 0.56
CA ARG A 73 4.01 4.18 0.10
C ARG A 73 4.77 5.15 -0.80
N CYS A 74 5.07 4.73 -2.01
CA CYS A 74 5.84 5.56 -2.94
C CYS A 74 4.97 6.57 -3.72
N PHE A 75 3.68 6.29 -3.90
CA PHE A 75 2.79 7.19 -4.66
C PHE A 75 2.23 8.37 -3.84
N LEU A 76 2.32 8.35 -2.51
CA LEU A 76 1.94 9.49 -1.66
C LEU A 76 2.85 10.69 -1.88
N HIS A 77 4.13 10.46 -2.14
CA HIS A 77 5.10 11.53 -2.34
C HIS A 77 5.01 12.08 -3.77
N GLU A 78 4.67 13.35 -3.92
CA GLU A 78 4.46 13.99 -5.22
C GLU A 78 5.69 13.90 -6.12
N SER A 79 6.87 14.19 -5.59
CA SER A 79 8.13 14.13 -6.34
C SER A 79 8.42 12.73 -6.89
N ILE A 80 8.13 11.69 -6.09
CA ILE A 80 8.31 10.30 -6.48
C ILE A 80 7.26 9.89 -7.52
N ARG A 81 6.00 10.24 -7.29
CA ARG A 81 4.93 9.99 -8.24
C ARG A 81 5.21 10.62 -9.60
N THR A 82 5.72 11.85 -9.62
CA THR A 82 6.14 12.54 -10.84
C THR A 82 7.28 11.79 -11.53
N ALA A 83 8.30 11.36 -10.79
CA ALA A 83 9.40 10.58 -11.33
C ALA A 83 8.94 9.24 -11.92
N ILE A 84 7.99 8.56 -11.25
CA ILE A 84 7.37 7.33 -11.76
C ILE A 84 6.66 7.61 -13.08
N SER A 85 5.79 8.63 -13.13
CA SER A 85 5.04 8.99 -14.33
C SER A 85 5.97 9.35 -15.48
N GLN A 86 7.01 10.14 -15.24
CA GLN A 86 8.02 10.50 -16.25
C GLN A 86 8.80 9.30 -16.77
N THR A 87 9.24 8.41 -15.87
CA THR A 87 9.99 7.21 -16.26
C THR A 87 9.14 6.30 -17.15
N PHE A 88 7.89 6.03 -16.75
CA PHE A 88 7.00 5.18 -17.54
C PHE A 88 6.62 5.85 -18.87
N SER A 89 6.34 7.15 -18.90
CA SER A 89 6.05 7.88 -20.14
C SER A 89 7.23 7.84 -21.13
N SER A 90 8.46 7.99 -20.65
CA SER A 90 9.64 7.91 -21.51
C SER A 90 9.87 6.51 -22.08
N LYS A 91 9.48 5.46 -21.35
CA LYS A 91 9.63 4.05 -21.76
C LYS A 91 8.45 3.51 -22.56
N MET A 92 7.32 4.22 -22.56
CA MET A 92 6.07 3.84 -23.24
C MET A 92 5.57 5.02 -24.10
N PRO A 93 6.31 5.44 -25.13
CA PRO A 93 5.96 6.61 -25.95
C PRO A 93 4.62 6.44 -26.70
N ASP A 94 4.20 5.19 -26.93
CA ASP A 94 2.93 4.88 -27.59
C ASP A 94 1.70 5.09 -26.71
N ILE A 95 1.90 5.32 -25.40
CA ILE A 95 0.81 5.52 -24.45
C ILE A 95 0.74 7.01 -24.07
N PRO A 96 -0.45 7.64 -24.19
CA PRO A 96 -0.63 9.02 -23.77
C PRO A 96 -0.22 9.23 -22.31
N PRO A 97 0.61 10.25 -22.00
CA PRO A 97 1.07 10.51 -20.64
C PRO A 97 -0.06 10.65 -19.62
N GLN A 98 -1.21 11.16 -20.03
CA GLN A 98 -2.40 11.34 -19.20
C GLN A 98 -2.94 10.01 -18.61
N ILE A 99 -2.77 8.90 -19.34
CA ILE A 99 -3.15 7.56 -18.86
C ILE A 99 -2.23 7.16 -17.70
N ILE A 100 -0.93 7.39 -17.86
CA ILE A 100 0.08 7.06 -16.86
C ILE A 100 -0.11 7.93 -15.59
N GLU A 101 -0.39 9.21 -15.78
CA GLU A 101 -0.68 10.13 -14.68
C GLU A 101 -1.94 9.72 -13.92
N ARG A 102 -3.02 9.37 -14.63
CA ARG A 102 -4.27 8.89 -14.00
C ARG A 102 -4.03 7.61 -13.21
N ALA A 103 -3.33 6.64 -13.79
CA ALA A 103 -2.96 5.42 -13.08
C ALA A 103 -2.13 5.72 -11.81
N SER A 104 -1.24 6.71 -11.86
CA SER A 104 -0.45 7.12 -10.69
C SER A 104 -1.29 7.77 -9.60
N LEU A 105 -2.34 8.50 -9.96
CA LEU A 105 -3.30 9.08 -9.01
C LEU A 105 -4.18 7.99 -8.38
N GLU A 106 -4.65 7.01 -9.15
CA GLU A 106 -5.37 5.84 -8.59
C GLU A 106 -4.51 5.08 -7.57
N MET A 107 -3.22 4.88 -7.87
CA MET A 107 -2.30 4.25 -6.91
C MET A 107 -2.14 5.08 -5.64
N LYS A 108 -2.04 6.41 -5.75
CA LYS A 108 -2.03 7.31 -4.59
C LYS A 108 -3.29 7.15 -3.74
N ASP A 109 -4.46 7.16 -4.39
CA ASP A 109 -5.74 7.06 -3.67
C ASP A 109 -5.86 5.70 -2.95
N ALA A 110 -5.39 4.62 -3.57
CA ALA A 110 -5.30 3.31 -2.92
C ALA A 110 -4.36 3.32 -1.69
N GLU A 111 -3.20 3.98 -1.78
CA GLU A 111 -2.28 4.12 -0.64
C GLU A 111 -2.88 4.98 0.49
N VAL A 112 -3.67 6.02 0.16
CA VAL A 112 -4.41 6.85 1.14
C VAL A 112 -5.47 6.00 1.85
N LEU A 113 -6.26 5.22 1.11
CA LEU A 113 -7.28 4.35 1.69
C LEU A 113 -6.66 3.34 2.67
N LEU A 114 -5.56 2.69 2.27
CA LEU A 114 -4.82 1.78 3.14
C LEU A 114 -4.26 2.47 4.40
N SER A 115 -3.95 3.77 4.30
CA SER A 115 -3.52 4.56 5.46
C SER A 115 -4.64 4.77 6.47
N ASN A 116 -5.84 5.00 5.97
CA ASN A 116 -7.02 5.28 6.79
C ASN A 116 -7.64 4.01 7.39
N THR A 117 -7.36 2.85 6.78
CA THR A 117 -7.87 1.56 7.26
C THR A 117 -6.93 0.86 8.25
N HIS A 118 -5.69 1.37 8.44
CA HIS A 118 -4.80 0.84 9.47
C HIS A 118 -5.29 1.31 10.86
N PRO A 119 -5.80 0.42 11.69
CA PRO A 119 -6.40 0.78 13.00
C PRO A 119 -5.38 1.41 13.95
N GLU A 120 -4.08 1.22 13.74
CA GLU A 120 -3.02 1.73 14.62
C GLU A 120 -2.97 3.27 14.71
N ALA A 121 -3.43 4.00 13.67
CA ALA A 121 -3.39 5.46 13.71
C ALA A 121 -4.53 6.09 14.54
N LYS A 122 -5.59 5.33 14.83
CA LYS A 122 -6.76 5.80 15.59
C LYS A 122 -6.90 5.16 16.97
N LEU A 123 -6.21 4.04 17.23
CA LEU A 123 -6.32 3.33 18.51
C LEU A 123 -5.83 4.14 19.72
N PRO A 124 -4.72 4.92 19.70
CA PRO A 124 -4.29 5.65 20.88
C PRO A 124 -5.33 6.67 21.38
N MET A 125 -6.05 7.35 20.48
CA MET A 125 -7.08 8.31 20.86
C MET A 125 -8.37 7.66 21.40
N MET A 126 -8.76 6.50 20.85
CA MET A 126 -9.95 5.78 21.31
C MET A 126 -9.72 5.03 22.63
N LEU A 127 -8.49 4.57 22.88
CA LEU A 127 -8.17 3.87 24.12
C LEU A 127 -8.13 4.81 25.33
N ASP A 128 -7.74 6.07 25.16
CA ASP A 128 -7.65 7.02 26.24
C ASP A 128 -9.03 7.56 26.66
N GLU A 129 -9.93 7.76 25.71
CA GLU A 129 -11.33 8.11 26.02
C GLU A 129 -12.20 6.87 26.30
N GLY A 130 -11.94 5.74 25.62
CA GLY A 130 -12.72 4.52 25.76
C GLY A 130 -12.45 3.75 27.05
N SER A 131 -11.26 3.87 27.66
CA SER A 131 -10.92 3.14 28.87
C SER A 131 -11.79 3.56 30.09
N LYS A 132 -12.32 4.77 30.07
CA LYS A 132 -13.27 5.26 31.11
C LYS A 132 -14.70 4.75 30.93
N TYR A 133 -15.07 4.31 29.72
CA TYR A 133 -16.44 3.89 29.39
C TYR A 133 -16.61 2.39 29.18
N LEU A 134 -15.54 1.62 29.05
CA LEU A 134 -15.59 0.24 28.56
C LEU A 134 -15.51 -0.85 29.62
N SER A 135 -15.35 -0.55 30.89
CA SER A 135 -15.30 -1.60 31.93
C SER A 135 -16.63 -2.33 32.18
N GLY A 136 -17.76 -1.77 31.73
CA GLY A 136 -19.07 -2.41 31.88
C GLY A 136 -19.83 -2.72 30.57
N SER A 137 -19.36 -2.18 29.44
CA SER A 137 -20.13 -2.21 28.19
C SER A 137 -19.59 -3.16 27.12
N PHE A 138 -18.39 -3.68 27.29
CA PHE A 138 -17.72 -4.48 26.26
C PHE A 138 -18.42 -5.81 25.99
N GLU A 139 -18.91 -6.46 27.04
CA GLU A 139 -19.66 -7.71 26.89
C GLU A 139 -21.02 -7.48 26.22
N LYS A 140 -21.70 -6.40 26.56
CA LYS A 140 -22.98 -6.01 25.94
C LYS A 140 -22.82 -5.72 24.45
N ILE A 141 -21.79 -4.94 24.08
CA ILE A 141 -21.52 -4.61 22.68
C ILE A 141 -21.12 -5.87 21.89
N ARG A 142 -20.30 -6.74 22.47
CA ARG A 142 -19.97 -8.04 21.87
C ARG A 142 -21.20 -8.88 21.61
N ASP A 143 -22.10 -8.95 22.58
CA ASP A 143 -23.30 -9.77 22.48
C ASP A 143 -24.33 -9.17 21.51
N GLU A 144 -24.42 -7.85 21.41
CA GLU A 144 -25.23 -7.16 20.40
C GLU A 144 -24.68 -7.36 18.97
N ILE A 145 -23.35 -7.31 18.78
CA ILE A 145 -22.71 -7.59 17.49
C ILE A 145 -22.94 -9.03 17.09
N ASN A 146 -22.78 -9.99 18.00
CA ASN A 146 -23.01 -11.40 17.74
C ASN A 146 -24.49 -11.69 17.44
N ALA A 147 -25.42 -11.05 18.14
CA ALA A 147 -26.86 -11.18 17.89
C ALA A 147 -27.26 -10.56 16.54
N ALA A 148 -26.66 -9.43 16.13
CA ALA A 148 -26.90 -8.83 14.84
C ALA A 148 -26.31 -9.66 13.68
N ALA A 149 -25.16 -10.27 13.88
CA ALA A 149 -24.52 -11.21 12.95
C ALA A 149 -25.37 -12.45 12.68
N THR A 150 -25.94 -13.03 13.74
CA THR A 150 -26.78 -14.22 13.66
C THR A 150 -28.09 -13.95 12.91
N ARG A 151 -28.69 -12.75 13.10
CA ARG A 151 -29.94 -12.36 12.44
C ARG A 151 -29.85 -12.13 10.94
N LYS A 152 -28.67 -11.82 10.40
CA LYS A 152 -28.47 -11.43 8.99
C LYS A 152 -27.64 -12.41 8.16
N ASN A 153 -27.34 -13.61 8.66
CA ASN A 153 -26.35 -14.52 8.05
C ASN A 153 -25.00 -13.81 7.70
N TYR A 154 -24.68 -12.74 8.38
CA TYR A 154 -23.43 -12.04 8.26
C TYR A 154 -22.44 -12.67 9.24
N VAL A 155 -21.31 -13.16 8.73
CA VAL A 155 -20.24 -13.70 9.58
C VAL A 155 -19.21 -12.58 9.79
N PRO A 156 -19.28 -11.80 10.87
CA PRO A 156 -18.28 -10.77 11.15
C PRO A 156 -17.04 -11.34 11.85
N VAL A 157 -16.69 -12.60 11.55
CA VAL A 157 -15.53 -13.31 12.12
C VAL A 157 -14.23 -12.54 11.92
N GLN A 158 -14.13 -11.76 10.84
CA GLN A 158 -12.96 -10.93 10.59
C GLN A 158 -12.90 -9.68 11.48
N TYR A 159 -14.03 -9.08 11.84
CA TYR A 159 -14.05 -7.91 12.72
C TYR A 159 -13.79 -8.29 14.18
N CYS A 160 -14.31 -9.42 14.65
CA CYS A 160 -14.02 -9.89 16.00
C CYS A 160 -12.56 -10.31 16.19
N ARG A 161 -11.90 -10.88 15.17
CA ARG A 161 -10.46 -11.21 15.23
C ARG A 161 -9.56 -9.97 15.31
N ALA A 162 -9.91 -8.89 14.63
CA ALA A 162 -9.15 -7.65 14.70
C ALA A 162 -9.19 -7.01 16.11
N ILE A 163 -10.28 -7.19 16.84
CA ILE A 163 -10.43 -6.66 18.21
C ILE A 163 -9.72 -7.55 19.25
N PHE A 164 -9.55 -8.86 18.97
CA PHE A 164 -8.93 -9.79 19.92
C PHE A 164 -7.41 -9.99 19.74
N ILE A 165 -6.79 -9.51 18.67
CA ILE A 165 -5.35 -9.64 18.44
C ILE A 165 -4.52 -8.62 19.27
N TYR A 166 -5.16 -7.69 19.96
CA TYR A 166 -4.49 -6.67 20.79
C TYR A 166 -4.76 -6.83 22.30
N ARG A 167 -4.62 -8.07 22.77
CA ARG A 167 -4.37 -8.33 24.19
C ARG A 167 -2.98 -8.87 24.42
#